data_e8fd11634955f95932a4190e6e75137a
#
_entry.id   e8fd11634955f95932a4190e6e75137a
#
_cell.length_a   1.000
_cell.length_b   1.000
_cell.length_c   1.000
_cell.angle_alpha   90.00
_cell.angle_beta   90.00
_cell.angle_gamma   90.00
#
_symmetry.space_group_name_H-M   'P 1'
#
loop_
_entity.id
_entity.type
_entity.pdbx_description
1 polymer ?
#
loop_
_entity_poly.entity_id
_entity_poly.type
_entity_poly.pdbx_seq_one_letter_code
_entity_poly.pdbx_strand_id
1 'polypeptide(L)' 'MKFNEKNGAMFICNRCRKQVFAERFDDGVFDQKALDGWALETRNIHGIGDLCPECYKVYRETMDRFYEGGRHGG' A
#
# COMPACT_ATOMS: atom_id res chain seq x y z
N MET A 1 -4.41 -1.80 6.51
CA MET A 1 -4.72 -2.66 7.68
C MET A 1 -4.10 -4.03 7.46
N LYS A 2 -3.56 -4.62 8.50
CA LYS A 2 -2.82 -5.87 8.38
C LYS A 2 -3.17 -6.78 9.54
N PHE A 3 -3.49 -8.04 9.23
CA PHE A 3 -3.73 -9.05 10.25
C PHE A 3 -2.72 -10.18 10.11
N ASN A 4 -2.00 -10.48 11.17
CA ASN A 4 -1.03 -11.58 11.16
C ASN A 4 -1.75 -12.91 11.18
N GLU A 5 -1.33 -13.80 10.29
CA GLU A 5 -1.82 -15.16 10.18
C GLU A 5 -0.69 -16.15 10.46
N LYS A 6 -1.05 -17.42 10.58
CA LYS A 6 -0.07 -18.47 10.91
C LYS A 6 1.10 -18.52 9.92
N ASN A 7 0.80 -18.42 8.62
CA ASN A 7 1.81 -18.57 7.57
C ASN A 7 2.07 -17.28 6.80
N GLY A 8 1.58 -16.14 7.28
CA GLY A 8 1.73 -14.88 6.57
C GLY A 8 0.90 -13.78 7.19
N ALA A 9 0.32 -12.94 6.34
CA ALA A 9 -0.54 -11.86 6.81
C ALA A 9 -1.61 -11.54 5.76
N MET A 10 -2.75 -11.10 6.24
CA MET A 10 -3.82 -10.57 5.40
C MET A 10 -3.68 -9.05 5.36
N PHE A 11 -3.52 -8.50 4.18
CA PHE A 11 -3.43 -7.05 3.98
C PHE A 11 -4.76 -6.54 3.44
N ILE A 12 -5.25 -5.46 4.00
CA ILE A 12 -6.55 -4.88 3.64
C ILE A 12 -6.35 -3.42 3.27
N CYS A 13 -6.83 -3.05 2.07
CA CYS A 13 -6.78 -1.66 1.63
C CYS A 13 -7.63 -0.79 2.56
N ASN A 14 -7.06 0.28 3.08
CA ASN A 14 -7.76 1.18 3.99
C ASN A 14 -8.86 1.98 3.30
N ARG A 15 -8.82 2.08 1.98
CA ARG A 15 -9.79 2.87 1.23
C ARG A 15 -10.96 2.04 0.71
N CYS A 16 -10.67 0.97 -0.03
CA CYS A 16 -11.72 0.17 -0.68
C CYS A 16 -11.97 -1.17 0.00
N ARG A 17 -11.16 -1.52 0.99
CA ARG A 17 -11.28 -2.77 1.76
C ARG A 17 -10.94 -4.02 0.97
N LYS A 18 -10.29 -3.89 -0.17
CA LYS A 18 -9.78 -5.04 -0.91
C LYS A 18 -8.75 -5.78 -0.06
N GLN A 19 -8.80 -7.11 -0.08
CA GLN A 19 -7.95 -7.95 0.75
C GLN A 19 -7.02 -8.79 -0.10
N VAL A 20 -5.81 -9.05 0.44
CA VAL A 20 -4.88 -9.98 -0.17
C VAL A 20 -4.12 -10.70 0.94
N PHE A 21 -3.92 -11.99 0.78
CA PHE A 21 -3.09 -12.77 1.69
C PHE A 21 -1.69 -12.91 1.09
N ALA A 22 -0.66 -12.60 1.88
CA ALA A 22 0.72 -12.74 1.48
C ALA A 22 1.41 -13.74 2.42
N GLU A 23 1.97 -14.80 1.87
CA GLU A 23 2.75 -15.76 2.65
C GLU A 23 4.02 -15.11 3.16
N ARG A 24 4.45 -15.56 4.34
CA ARG A 24 5.73 -15.15 4.90
C ARG A 24 6.72 -16.29 4.71
N PHE A 25 7.85 -15.98 4.10
CA PHE A 25 8.92 -16.95 3.87
C PHE A 25 9.80 -17.12 5.12
N ASP A 26 10.68 -18.10 5.10
CA ASP A 26 11.53 -18.42 6.24
C ASP A 26 12.42 -17.25 6.70
N ASP A 27 12.78 -16.39 5.77
CA ASP A 27 13.58 -15.19 6.07
C ASP A 27 12.76 -14.04 6.65
N GLY A 28 11.46 -14.23 6.84
CA GLY A 28 10.57 -13.21 7.37
C GLY A 28 10.02 -12.24 6.34
N VAL A 29 10.35 -12.44 5.08
CA VAL A 29 9.88 -11.57 3.99
C VAL A 29 8.55 -12.08 3.47
N PHE A 30 7.60 -11.18 3.23
CA PHE A 30 6.32 -11.54 2.64
C PHE A 30 6.43 -11.74 1.13
N ASP A 31 5.52 -12.53 0.57
CA ASP A 31 5.46 -12.81 -0.85
C ASP A 31 5.19 -11.50 -1.63
N GLN A 32 6.21 -11.04 -2.34
CA GLN A 32 6.13 -9.78 -3.08
C GLN A 32 5.20 -9.87 -4.29
N LYS A 33 4.96 -11.06 -4.81
CA LYS A 33 4.02 -11.24 -5.92
C LYS A 33 2.60 -10.94 -5.49
N ALA A 34 2.24 -11.39 -4.28
CA ALA A 34 0.92 -11.11 -3.73
C ALA A 34 0.73 -9.63 -3.43
N LEU A 35 1.80 -8.93 -3.09
CA LEU A 35 1.78 -7.51 -2.72
C LEU A 35 2.19 -6.59 -3.85
N ASP A 36 2.28 -7.10 -5.07
CA ASP A 36 2.71 -6.30 -6.22
C ASP A 36 1.78 -5.10 -6.42
N GLY A 37 2.37 -3.94 -6.49
CA GLY A 37 1.61 -2.70 -6.66
C GLY A 37 0.99 -2.13 -5.39
N TRP A 38 0.99 -2.89 -4.29
CA TRP A 38 0.45 -2.41 -3.01
C TRP A 38 1.38 -1.39 -2.36
N ALA A 39 0.78 -0.35 -1.81
CA ALA A 39 1.49 0.62 -0.96
C ALA A 39 1.24 0.21 0.49
N LEU A 40 2.28 -0.28 1.16
CA LEU A 40 2.17 -0.76 2.53
C LEU A 40 2.57 0.31 3.53
N GLU A 41 1.93 0.31 4.68
CA GLU A 41 2.20 1.28 5.74
C GLU A 41 3.68 1.35 6.10
N THR A 42 4.37 0.21 6.08
CA THR A 42 5.80 0.16 6.41
C THR A 42 6.66 0.89 5.38
N ARG A 43 6.15 1.10 4.16
CA ARG A 43 6.84 1.79 3.09
C ARG A 43 6.25 3.17 2.83
N ASN A 44 5.20 3.51 3.53
CA ASN A 44 4.44 4.73 3.29
C ASN A 44 4.73 5.75 4.38
N ILE A 45 5.53 6.73 4.06
CA ILE A 45 5.95 7.75 5.01
C ILE A 45 4.83 8.74 5.35
N HIS A 46 3.70 8.67 4.65
CA HIS A 46 2.59 9.60 4.89
C HIS A 46 1.55 9.05 5.88
N GLY A 47 1.74 7.82 6.34
CA GLY A 47 0.85 7.24 7.34
C GLY A 47 -0.56 6.96 6.88
N ILE A 48 -0.77 6.81 5.59
CA ILE A 48 -2.11 6.55 5.03
C ILE A 48 -2.56 5.10 5.15
N GLY A 49 -1.71 4.24 5.70
CA GLY A 49 -1.99 2.82 5.83
C GLY A 49 -1.72 2.05 4.55
N ASP A 50 -2.36 0.90 4.42
CA ASP A 50 -2.18 0.04 3.25
C ASP A 50 -3.17 0.41 2.16
N LEU A 51 -2.70 0.49 0.91
CA LEU A 51 -3.54 0.76 -0.26
C LEU A 51 -3.32 -0.30 -1.33
N CYS A 52 -4.41 -0.80 -1.92
CA CYS A 52 -4.32 -1.70 -3.05
C CYS A 52 -3.77 -0.96 -4.29
N PRO A 53 -3.34 -1.69 -5.33
CA PRO A 53 -2.75 -1.03 -6.50
C PRO A 53 -3.64 0.02 -7.14
N GLU A 54 -4.94 -0.23 -7.21
CA GLU A 54 -5.89 0.71 -7.80
C GLU A 54 -6.01 1.99 -6.99
N CYS A 55 -6.15 1.84 -5.66
CA CYS A 55 -6.26 3.00 -4.78
C CYS A 55 -4.95 3.77 -4.70
N TYR A 56 -3.83 3.06 -4.73
CA TYR A 56 -2.52 3.70 -4.72
C TYR A 56 -2.28 4.52 -5.98
N LYS A 57 -2.73 4.00 -7.12
CA LYS A 57 -2.64 4.74 -8.38
C LYS A 57 -3.39 6.05 -8.30
N VAL A 58 -4.62 6.01 -7.80
CA VAL A 58 -5.43 7.24 -7.62
C VAL A 58 -4.75 8.20 -6.66
N TYR A 59 -4.22 7.68 -5.56
CA TYR A 59 -3.51 8.51 -4.59
C TYR A 59 -2.30 9.21 -5.23
N ARG A 60 -1.50 8.48 -5.98
CA ARG A 60 -0.34 9.05 -6.64
C ARG A 60 -0.72 10.14 -7.63
N GLU A 61 -1.72 9.90 -8.44
CA GLU A 61 -2.19 10.89 -9.41
C GLU A 61 -2.66 12.18 -8.71
N THR A 62 -3.38 12.03 -7.62
CA THR A 62 -3.86 13.16 -6.84
C THR A 62 -2.69 13.94 -6.24
N MET A 63 -1.72 13.26 -5.68
CA MET A 63 -0.54 13.91 -5.08
C MET A 63 0.31 14.59 -6.14
N ASP A 64 0.48 13.97 -7.30
CA ASP A 64 1.23 14.58 -8.38
C ASP A 64 0.59 15.90 -8.82
N ARG A 65 -0.72 15.92 -8.96
CA ARG A 65 -1.44 17.14 -9.30
C ARG A 65 -1.30 18.21 -8.23
N PHE A 66 -1.36 17.79 -6.98
CA PHE A 66 -1.22 18.71 -5.85
C PHE A 66 0.15 19.39 -5.85
N TYR A 67 1.21 18.62 -6.00
CA TYR A 67 2.58 19.15 -5.99
C TYR A 67 2.86 19.98 -7.23
N GLU A 68 2.34 19.57 -8.36
CA GLU A 68 2.50 20.30 -9.60
C GLU A 68 1.87 21.68 -9.49
N GLY A 69 0.66 21.75 -8.97
CA GLY A 69 -0.01 23.03 -8.72
C GLY A 69 0.76 23.90 -7.74
N GLY A 70 1.32 23.29 -6.70
CA GLY A 70 2.12 24.02 -5.71
C GLY A 70 3.38 24.63 -6.30
N ARG A 71 4.00 23.94 -7.22
CA ARG A 71 5.21 24.45 -7.89
C ARG A 71 4.92 25.70 -8.70
N HIS A 72 3.80 25.73 -9.36
CA HIS A 72 3.42 26.88 -10.16
C HIS A 72 3.08 28.10 -9.30
N GLY A 73 2.66 27.85 -8.09
CA GLY A 73 2.38 28.91 -7.15
C GLY A 73 3.62 29.44 -6.44
N GLY A 74 4.70 28.67 -6.54
CA GLY A 74 5.95 29.02 -5.86
C GLY A 74 6.94 29.71 -6.73
#